data_13a42584772aa1e47a2f76a98d220a1d
#
_entry.id   13a42584772aa1e47a2f76a98d220a1d
#
_cell.length_a   1.000
_cell.length_b   1.000
_cell.length_c   1.000
_cell.angle_alpha   90.00
_cell.angle_beta   90.00
_cell.angle_gamma   90.00
#
_symmetry.space_group_name_H-M   'P 1'
#
loop_
_entity.id
_entity.type
_entity.pdbx_description
1 polymer ?
#
loop_
_entity_poly.entity_id
_entity_poly.type
_entity_poly.pdbx_seq_one_letter_code
_entity_poly.pdbx_strand_id
1 'polypeptide(L)'
;MTVEYYRKRLIDLRAQVAKEREAKKKDNERYAGYIKSASTPSSKASYRKQKIDHAASHDRRIESLKREIERTNDALKRERERAKKR
;
A
#
# COMPACT_ATOMS: atom_id res chain seq x y z
N MET A 1 19.62 1.69 -16.93
CA MET A 1 18.74 2.76 -16.43
C MET A 1 19.51 3.71 -15.54
N THR A 2 19.09 4.95 -15.46
CA THR A 2 19.81 6.00 -14.73
C THR A 2 19.46 6.04 -13.26
N VAL A 3 20.34 6.62 -12.45
CA VAL A 3 20.10 6.91 -11.03
C VAL A 3 18.82 7.75 -10.88
N GLU A 4 18.63 8.72 -11.76
CA GLU A 4 17.44 9.59 -11.73
C GLU A 4 16.14 8.84 -11.96
N TYR A 5 16.13 7.87 -12.88
CA TYR A 5 14.98 7.00 -13.11
C TYR A 5 14.56 6.29 -11.82
N TYR A 6 15.51 5.69 -11.10
CA TYR A 6 15.22 4.97 -9.86
C TYR A 6 14.75 5.89 -8.75
N ARG A 7 15.30 7.09 -8.65
CA ARG A 7 14.84 8.09 -7.68
C ARG A 7 13.39 8.49 -7.92
N LYS A 8 13.02 8.75 -9.17
CA LYS A 8 11.63 9.07 -9.54
C LYS A 8 10.71 7.89 -9.25
N ARG A 9 11.15 6.68 -9.56
CA ARG A 9 10.37 5.47 -9.29
C ARG A 9 10.09 5.30 -7.79
N LEU A 10 11.08 5.58 -6.94
CA LEU A 10 10.90 5.52 -5.49
C LEU A 10 9.89 6.55 -4.98
N ILE A 11 9.91 7.76 -5.52
CA ILE A 11 8.93 8.81 -5.17
C ILE A 11 7.53 8.32 -5.52
N ASP A 12 7.33 7.79 -6.73
CA ASP A 12 6.04 7.27 -7.18
C ASP A 12 5.55 6.11 -6.32
N LEU A 13 6.43 5.16 -6.01
CA LEU A 13 6.07 4.00 -5.19
C LEU A 13 5.68 4.40 -3.76
N ARG A 14 6.40 5.33 -3.17
CA ARG A 14 6.07 5.87 -1.84
C ARG A 14 4.74 6.60 -1.84
N ALA A 15 4.45 7.35 -2.90
CA ALA A 15 3.16 8.01 -3.08
C ALA A 15 2.02 6.99 -3.20
N GLN A 16 2.24 5.89 -3.91
CA GLN A 16 1.26 4.82 -4.04
C GLN A 16 1.00 4.12 -2.69
N VAL A 17 2.04 3.90 -1.89
CA VAL A 17 1.88 3.35 -0.53
C VAL A 17 1.02 4.29 0.34
N ALA A 18 1.32 5.58 0.33
CA ALA A 18 0.55 6.57 1.10
C ALA A 18 -0.91 6.60 0.66
N LYS A 19 -1.16 6.54 -0.64
CA LYS A 19 -2.52 6.52 -1.21
C LYS A 19 -3.27 5.26 -0.80
N GLU A 20 -2.62 4.11 -0.81
CA GLU A 20 -3.23 2.83 -0.42
C GLU A 20 -3.55 2.79 1.09
N ARG A 21 -2.67 3.35 1.93
CA ARG A 21 -2.93 3.50 3.36
C ARG A 21 -4.14 4.39 3.63
N GLU A 22 -4.27 5.49 2.90
CA GLU A 22 -5.42 6.38 3.01
C GLU A 22 -6.71 5.69 2.57
N ALA A 23 -6.65 4.92 1.48
CA ALA A 23 -7.80 4.12 1.01
C ALA A 23 -8.22 3.10 2.06
N LYS A 24 -7.27 2.42 2.70
CA LYS A 24 -7.53 1.49 3.81
C LYS A 24 -8.25 2.19 4.96
N LYS A 25 -7.75 3.35 5.37
CA LYS A 25 -8.33 4.16 6.45
C LYS A 25 -9.78 4.54 6.14
N LYS A 26 -10.05 5.00 4.93
CA LYS A 26 -11.39 5.38 4.49
C LYS A 26 -12.35 4.18 4.47
N ASP A 27 -11.90 3.02 3.99
CA ASP A 27 -12.70 1.80 4.02
C ASP A 27 -13.01 1.36 5.46
N ASN A 28 -12.03 1.40 6.34
CA ASN A 28 -12.23 1.06 7.75
C ASN A 28 -13.27 1.97 8.40
N GLU A 29 -13.23 3.26 8.15
CA GLU A 29 -14.19 4.24 8.67
C GLU A 29 -15.59 3.99 8.10
N ARG A 30 -15.69 3.72 6.80
CA ARG A 30 -16.96 3.43 6.12
C ARG A 30 -17.63 2.19 6.68
N TYR A 31 -16.89 1.09 6.80
CA TYR A 31 -17.44 -0.15 7.34
C TYR A 31 -17.73 -0.07 8.84
N ALA A 32 -16.95 0.67 9.61
CA ALA A 32 -17.26 0.95 11.01
C ALA A 32 -18.63 1.64 11.14
N GLY A 33 -18.91 2.59 10.24
CA GLY A 33 -20.22 3.25 10.16
C GLY A 33 -21.34 2.27 9.82
N TYR A 34 -21.13 1.39 8.85
CA TYR A 34 -22.12 0.37 8.48
C TYR A 34 -22.42 -0.60 9.62
N ILE A 35 -21.40 -1.03 10.34
CA ILE A 35 -21.53 -1.92 11.50
C ILE A 35 -22.36 -1.22 12.58
N LYS A 36 -22.07 0.04 12.84
CA LYS A 36 -22.80 0.83 13.85
C LYS A 36 -24.29 1.00 13.48
N SER A 37 -24.59 1.20 12.19
CA SER A 37 -25.94 1.44 11.69
C SER A 37 -26.73 0.18 11.43
N ALA A 38 -26.09 -0.99 11.36
CA ALA A 38 -26.75 -2.24 11.03
C ALA A 38 -27.77 -2.62 12.11
N SER A 39 -28.98 -3.01 11.67
CA SER A 39 -30.09 -3.30 12.56
C SER A 39 -30.15 -4.75 13.07
N THR A 40 -29.43 -5.68 12.41
CA THR A 40 -29.44 -7.10 12.77
C THR A 40 -28.05 -7.62 13.06
N PRO A 41 -27.90 -8.64 13.95
CA PRO A 41 -26.61 -9.30 14.18
C PRO A 41 -26.01 -9.88 12.91
N SER A 42 -26.82 -10.41 12.01
CA SER A 42 -26.38 -10.97 10.73
C SER A 42 -25.74 -9.91 9.85
N SER A 43 -26.37 -8.75 9.72
CA SER A 43 -25.84 -7.62 8.95
C SER A 43 -24.52 -7.12 9.54
N LYS A 44 -24.44 -7.01 10.86
CA LYS A 44 -23.22 -6.60 11.57
C LYS A 44 -22.07 -7.56 11.29
N ALA A 45 -22.33 -8.87 11.37
CA ALA A 45 -21.32 -9.89 11.10
C ALA A 45 -20.82 -9.83 9.65
N SER A 46 -21.72 -9.61 8.70
CA SER A 46 -21.39 -9.46 7.28
C SER A 46 -20.48 -8.25 7.04
N TYR A 47 -20.80 -7.10 7.61
CA TYR A 47 -19.99 -5.89 7.47
C TYR A 47 -18.63 -6.02 8.16
N ARG A 48 -18.56 -6.71 9.31
CA ARG A 48 -17.27 -6.98 9.97
C ARG A 48 -16.36 -7.84 9.08
N LYS A 49 -16.92 -8.86 8.45
CA LYS A 49 -16.17 -9.69 7.50
C LYS A 49 -15.67 -8.88 6.32
N GLN A 50 -16.51 -8.05 5.72
CA GLN A 50 -16.14 -7.19 4.61
C GLN A 50 -15.03 -6.21 5.01
N LYS A 51 -15.11 -5.63 6.19
CA LYS A 51 -14.08 -4.74 6.73
C LYS A 51 -12.73 -5.44 6.80
N ILE A 52 -12.69 -6.65 7.36
CA ILE A 52 -11.48 -7.45 7.48
C ILE A 52 -10.93 -7.80 6.09
N ASP A 53 -11.78 -8.23 5.17
CA ASP A 53 -11.38 -8.61 3.81
C ASP A 53 -10.81 -7.42 3.03
N HIS A 54 -11.43 -6.25 3.13
CA HIS A 54 -10.93 -5.03 2.48
C HIS A 54 -9.59 -4.59 3.08
N ALA A 55 -9.46 -4.62 4.42
CA ALA A 55 -8.22 -4.29 5.07
C ALA A 55 -7.08 -5.22 4.63
N ALA A 56 -7.34 -6.52 4.55
CA ALA A 56 -6.37 -7.51 4.09
C ALA A 56 -5.95 -7.26 2.64
N SER A 57 -6.89 -6.89 1.78
CA SER A 57 -6.60 -6.55 0.37
C SER A 57 -5.67 -5.34 0.26
N HIS A 58 -5.96 -4.27 1.02
CA HIS A 58 -5.10 -3.08 1.06
C HIS A 58 -3.70 -3.43 1.60
N ASP A 59 -3.63 -4.25 2.65
CA ASP A 59 -2.35 -4.68 3.23
C ASP A 59 -1.50 -5.48 2.24
N ARG A 60 -2.12 -6.34 1.44
CA ARG A 60 -1.40 -7.09 0.38
C ARG A 60 -0.80 -6.16 -0.66
N ARG A 61 -1.54 -5.12 -1.07
CA ARG A 61 -1.05 -4.13 -2.03
C ARG A 61 0.11 -3.31 -1.45
N ILE A 62 -0.03 -2.88 -0.20
CA ILE A 62 1.03 -2.15 0.51
C ILE A 62 2.29 -3.01 0.59
N GLU A 63 2.16 -4.28 0.94
CA GLU A 63 3.28 -5.21 1.03
C GLU A 63 3.96 -5.41 -0.32
N SER A 64 3.19 -5.55 -1.39
CA SER A 64 3.71 -5.67 -2.75
C SER A 64 4.49 -4.41 -3.15
N LEU A 65 3.94 -3.22 -2.86
CA LEU A 65 4.61 -1.95 -3.13
C LEU A 65 5.90 -1.78 -2.32
N LYS A 66 5.91 -2.22 -1.08
CA LYS A 66 7.12 -2.20 -0.24
C LYS A 66 8.22 -3.10 -0.82
N ARG A 67 7.86 -4.26 -1.34
CA ARG A 67 8.83 -5.14 -2.01
C ARG A 67 9.40 -4.50 -3.28
N GLU A 68 8.58 -3.79 -4.05
CA GLU A 68 9.05 -3.03 -5.20
C GLU A 68 10.00 -1.90 -4.81
N ILE A 69 9.69 -1.20 -3.72
CA ILE A 69 10.56 -0.14 -3.16
C ILE A 69 11.92 -0.74 -2.81
N GLU A 70 11.95 -1.88 -2.14
CA GLU A 70 13.18 -2.56 -1.75
C GLU A 70 14.02 -2.95 -2.98
N ARG A 71 13.39 -3.55 -4.00
CA ARG A 71 14.07 -3.90 -5.24
C ARG A 71 14.59 -2.66 -5.97
N THR A 72 13.84 -1.59 -5.98
CA THR A 72 14.24 -0.32 -6.60
C THR A 72 15.42 0.33 -5.86
N ASN A 73 15.40 0.28 -4.53
CA ASN A 73 16.53 0.75 -3.71
C ASN A 73 17.81 -0.05 -4.02
N ASP A 74 17.69 -1.37 -4.15
CA ASP A 74 18.83 -2.22 -4.50
C ASP A 74 19.37 -1.90 -5.90
N ALA A 75 18.49 -1.70 -6.86
CA ALA A 75 18.87 -1.31 -8.21
C ALA A 75 19.55 0.06 -8.23
N LEU A 76 19.05 1.02 -7.46
CA LEU A 76 19.64 2.35 -7.32
C LEU A 76 21.05 2.26 -6.73
N LYS A 77 21.22 1.46 -5.69
CA LYS A 77 22.52 1.25 -5.05
C LYS A 77 23.54 0.68 -6.05
N ARG A 78 23.14 -0.33 -6.81
CA ARG A 78 24.01 -0.94 -7.85
C ARG A 78 24.39 0.08 -8.92
N GLU A 79 23.46 0.90 -9.36
CA GLU A 79 23.71 1.93 -10.38
C GLU A 79 24.67 3.00 -9.87
N ARG A 80 24.53 3.41 -8.62
CA ARG A 80 25.48 4.36 -7.98
C ARG A 80 26.89 3.78 -7.91
N GLU A 81 27.03 2.52 -7.59
CA GLU A 81 28.32 1.83 -7.54
C GLU A 81 28.95 1.74 -8.92
N ARG A 82 28.18 1.46 -9.96
CA ARG A 82 28.65 1.48 -11.35
C ARG A 82 29.16 2.86 -11.74
N ALA A 83 28.43 3.92 -11.39
CA ALA A 83 28.82 5.28 -11.69
C ALA A 83 30.16 5.67 -11.03
N LYS A 84 30.42 5.18 -9.82
CA LYS A 84 31.69 5.41 -9.12
C LYS A 84 32.88 4.72 -9.77
N LYS A 85 32.66 3.60 -10.45
CA LYS A 85 33.72 2.83 -11.10
C LYS A 85 34.09 3.35 -12.49
N ARG A 86 33.31 4.27 -13.03
CA ARG A 86 33.61 4.95 -14.29
C ARG A 86 34.51 6.16 -14.04
#